data_0d51089d43911007b8ff4ca517ffbe1a
#
_entry.id   0d51089d43911007b8ff4ca517ffbe1a
#
_cell.length_a   1.000
_cell.length_b   1.000
_cell.length_c   1.000
_cell.angle_alpha   90.00
_cell.angle_beta   90.00
_cell.angle_gamma   90.00
#
_symmetry.space_group_name_H-M   'P 1'
#
loop_
_entity.id
_entity.type
_entity.pdbx_description
1 polymer ?
#
loop_
_entity_poly.entity_id
_entity_poly.type
_entity_poly.pdbx_seq_one_letter_code
_entity_poly.pdbx_strand_id
1 'polypeptide(L)'
;TTCARVGCMPSKLLIAAAEARHHALHTDPFGVHLDKDSIVVNGEEVMQRVKSERDRFVGFVVADVEEWPADKRIMGSAKFIDEHTVQIDDHTQITAKSFVIATGSRPVILPQWQSLGDRLIINDDVFSWDTLPKSVAVFGPGVIGLELGQALHRLGVKVEIFGLGGIIGGISDPVVSDEAKAVFGEELKLHLDAKTEVKLDADGHVEVHWEQDGEKGVFVAEYMLAAVGRRPNVDNIGLENINIEKDARGVPVADPLTMQTSIPHIFIAGDASNQLPLLHEAADQGKIAGDNAGRYPNIGGGLRRSTIGVVFTSPQIGFVGLKYAQVAAQYQPDEFVIGEVSFKNQGRSRVMLVNKGHMRLYAEKATG
;
A
#
# COMPACT_ATOMS: atom_id res chain seq x y z
N THR A 1 5.69 9.50 10.35
CA THR A 1 5.96 8.45 9.37
C THR A 1 4.69 8.00 8.66
N THR A 2 4.75 7.62 7.40
CA THR A 2 3.61 7.14 6.63
C THR A 2 2.91 5.97 7.32
N CYS A 3 3.67 4.96 7.77
CA CYS A 3 3.12 3.76 8.39
C CYS A 3 2.30 4.04 9.66
N ALA A 4 2.83 4.82 10.61
CA ALA A 4 2.13 5.11 11.85
C ALA A 4 0.94 6.06 11.65
N ARG A 5 1.08 7.07 10.79
CA ARG A 5 0.12 8.16 10.65
C ARG A 5 -1.00 7.88 9.65
N VAL A 6 -0.66 7.43 8.45
CA VAL A 6 -1.60 7.36 7.31
C VAL A 6 -1.49 6.05 6.50
N GLY A 7 -0.86 5.03 7.06
CA GLY A 7 -0.63 3.76 6.38
C GLY A 7 -1.02 2.55 7.23
N CYS A 8 -0.01 1.75 7.61
CA CYS A 8 -0.20 0.42 8.18
C CYS A 8 -1.01 0.42 9.49
N MET A 9 -0.71 1.34 10.43
CA MET A 9 -1.34 1.30 11.75
C MET A 9 -2.83 1.68 11.70
N PRO A 10 -3.22 2.84 11.15
CA PRO A 10 -4.63 3.20 11.13
C PRO A 10 -5.48 2.29 10.24
N SER A 11 -4.92 1.73 9.14
CA SER A 11 -5.66 0.75 8.33
C SER A 11 -5.97 -0.52 9.11
N LYS A 12 -5.05 -1.02 9.95
CA LYS A 12 -5.28 -2.22 10.78
C LYS A 12 -6.25 -1.94 11.92
N LEU A 13 -6.28 -0.72 12.45
CA LEU A 13 -7.29 -0.31 13.43
C LEU A 13 -8.70 -0.31 12.83
N LEU A 14 -8.85 0.18 11.59
CA LEU A 14 -10.12 0.15 10.85
C LEU A 14 -10.53 -1.28 10.50
N ILE A 15 -9.60 -2.11 9.99
CA ILE A 15 -9.82 -3.53 9.69
C ILE A 15 -10.28 -4.28 10.95
N ALA A 16 -9.65 -4.03 12.11
CA ALA A 16 -10.05 -4.70 13.36
C ALA A 16 -11.50 -4.39 13.76
N ALA A 17 -11.98 -3.16 13.57
CA ALA A 17 -13.38 -2.81 13.79
C ALA A 17 -14.30 -3.52 12.78
N ALA A 18 -13.89 -3.58 11.51
CA ALA A 18 -14.60 -4.27 10.44
C ALA A 18 -14.72 -5.79 10.70
N GLU A 19 -13.63 -6.41 11.12
CA GLU A 19 -13.62 -7.84 11.50
C GLU A 19 -14.53 -8.12 12.70
N ALA A 20 -14.56 -7.26 13.71
CA ALA A 20 -15.45 -7.42 14.86
C ALA A 20 -16.93 -7.49 14.43
N ARG A 21 -17.37 -6.58 13.57
CA ARG A 21 -18.71 -6.62 13.00
C ARG A 21 -18.93 -7.84 12.11
N HIS A 22 -17.99 -8.13 11.23
CA HIS A 22 -18.07 -9.28 10.32
C HIS A 22 -18.26 -10.59 11.08
N HIS A 23 -17.45 -10.84 12.12
CA HIS A 23 -17.57 -12.03 12.95
C HIS A 23 -18.91 -12.10 13.66
N ALA A 24 -19.41 -10.99 14.21
CA ALA A 24 -20.72 -10.97 14.86
C ALA A 24 -21.87 -11.31 13.91
N LEU A 25 -21.79 -10.92 12.63
CA LEU A 25 -22.80 -11.25 11.62
C LEU A 25 -22.72 -12.70 11.10
N HIS A 26 -21.62 -13.43 11.36
CA HIS A 26 -21.35 -14.75 10.78
C HIS A 26 -21.20 -15.85 11.85
N THR A 27 -21.94 -15.78 12.94
CA THR A 27 -21.92 -16.77 14.04
C THR A 27 -22.87 -17.94 13.86
N ASP A 28 -23.93 -17.80 13.05
CA ASP A 28 -24.97 -18.83 12.86
C ASP A 28 -24.44 -20.21 12.49
N PRO A 29 -23.44 -20.36 11.58
CA PRO A 29 -22.92 -21.67 11.21
C PRO A 29 -22.24 -22.43 12.37
N PHE A 30 -21.88 -21.71 13.46
CA PHE A 30 -21.34 -22.30 14.69
C PHE A 30 -22.44 -22.64 15.72
N GLY A 31 -23.72 -22.41 15.41
CA GLY A 31 -24.84 -22.57 16.32
C GLY A 31 -24.98 -21.45 17.34
N VAL A 32 -24.29 -20.33 17.15
CA VAL A 32 -24.40 -19.13 17.99
C VAL A 32 -25.26 -18.10 17.25
N HIS A 33 -26.47 -17.89 17.74
CA HIS A 33 -27.44 -17.01 17.10
C HIS A 33 -27.46 -15.64 17.79
N LEU A 34 -27.20 -14.60 17.01
CA LEU A 34 -27.28 -13.20 17.44
C LEU A 34 -28.41 -12.51 16.66
N ASP A 35 -29.06 -11.57 17.30
CA ASP A 35 -29.96 -10.65 16.60
C ASP A 35 -29.13 -9.69 15.74
N LYS A 36 -29.06 -9.97 14.44
CA LYS A 36 -28.24 -9.22 13.48
C LYS A 36 -28.73 -7.80 13.28
N ASP A 37 -30.03 -7.55 13.45
CA ASP A 37 -30.63 -6.22 13.31
C ASP A 37 -30.26 -5.31 14.48
N SER A 38 -29.87 -5.89 15.63
CA SER A 38 -29.36 -5.16 16.78
C SER A 38 -27.88 -4.76 16.69
N ILE A 39 -27.14 -5.29 15.68
CA ILE A 39 -25.71 -5.00 15.49
C ILE A 39 -25.57 -3.65 14.77
N VAL A 40 -25.34 -2.61 15.55
CA VAL A 40 -25.19 -1.24 15.05
C VAL A 40 -23.70 -0.85 14.99
N VAL A 41 -23.30 -0.21 13.89
CA VAL A 41 -21.99 0.43 13.78
C VAL A 41 -22.14 1.91 14.09
N ASN A 42 -21.47 2.37 15.14
CA ASN A 42 -21.32 3.79 15.41
C ASN A 42 -20.07 4.30 14.72
N GLY A 43 -20.23 4.97 13.57
CA GLY A 43 -19.12 5.45 12.74
C GLY A 43 -18.22 6.46 13.45
N GLU A 44 -18.78 7.29 14.34
CA GLU A 44 -18.00 8.27 15.12
C GLU A 44 -17.08 7.57 16.11
N GLU A 45 -17.59 6.57 16.86
CA GLU A 45 -16.79 5.79 17.81
C GLU A 45 -15.68 4.99 17.11
N VAL A 46 -15.98 4.40 15.93
CA VAL A 46 -14.98 3.70 15.11
C VAL A 46 -13.85 4.66 14.74
N MET A 47 -14.19 5.82 14.19
CA MET A 47 -13.18 6.78 13.74
C MET A 47 -12.45 7.46 14.91
N GLN A 48 -13.11 7.70 16.02
CA GLN A 48 -12.47 8.20 17.25
C GLN A 48 -11.40 7.21 17.75
N ARG A 49 -11.72 5.91 17.79
CA ARG A 49 -10.76 4.88 18.17
C ARG A 49 -9.58 4.83 17.18
N VAL A 50 -9.85 4.87 15.87
CA VAL A 50 -8.80 4.89 14.84
C VAL A 50 -7.87 6.09 15.04
N LYS A 51 -8.42 7.29 15.24
CA LYS A 51 -7.64 8.52 15.43
C LYS A 51 -6.84 8.48 16.73
N SER A 52 -7.44 8.11 17.85
CA SER A 52 -6.76 8.10 19.15
C SER A 52 -5.58 7.13 19.21
N GLU A 53 -5.75 5.90 18.72
CA GLU A 53 -4.66 4.93 18.70
C GLU A 53 -3.59 5.27 17.62
N ARG A 54 -3.99 5.78 16.48
CA ARG A 54 -3.06 6.33 15.47
C ARG A 54 -2.17 7.41 16.10
N ASP A 55 -2.77 8.38 16.79
CA ASP A 55 -2.05 9.50 17.37
C ASP A 55 -1.12 9.04 18.49
N ARG A 56 -1.52 8.02 19.24
CA ARG A 56 -0.63 7.36 20.22
C ARG A 56 0.60 6.74 19.55
N PHE A 57 0.43 6.00 18.44
CA PHE A 57 1.56 5.43 17.69
C PHE A 57 2.45 6.52 17.07
N VAL A 58 1.85 7.57 16.54
CA VAL A 58 2.59 8.73 16.01
C VAL A 58 3.41 9.39 17.11
N GLY A 59 2.82 9.53 18.31
CA GLY A 59 3.50 10.10 19.49
C GLY A 59 4.80 9.36 19.85
N PHE A 60 4.83 8.05 19.80
CA PHE A 60 6.07 7.28 20.03
C PHE A 60 7.14 7.59 18.98
N VAL A 61 6.78 7.62 17.70
CA VAL A 61 7.74 7.92 16.63
C VAL A 61 8.25 9.36 16.72
N VAL A 62 7.40 10.30 17.10
CA VAL A 62 7.79 11.71 17.30
C VAL A 62 8.75 11.81 18.49
N ALA A 63 8.44 11.16 19.62
CA ALA A 63 9.32 11.13 20.79
C ALA A 63 10.71 10.58 20.45
N ASP A 64 10.80 9.46 19.72
CA ASP A 64 12.09 8.90 19.29
C ASP A 64 12.92 9.89 18.46
N VAL A 65 12.28 10.67 17.60
CA VAL A 65 12.96 11.73 16.80
C VAL A 65 13.34 12.92 17.68
N GLU A 66 12.52 13.27 18.66
CA GLU A 66 12.76 14.39 19.58
C GLU A 66 13.89 14.12 20.58
N GLU A 67 14.24 12.87 20.83
CA GLU A 67 15.44 12.49 21.59
C GLU A 67 16.76 12.86 20.89
N TRP A 68 16.75 13.07 19.58
CA TRP A 68 17.92 13.51 18.84
C TRP A 68 18.25 14.97 19.23
N PRO A 69 19.55 15.34 19.31
CA PRO A 69 19.95 16.71 19.59
C PRO A 69 19.30 17.70 18.63
N ALA A 70 18.81 18.83 19.14
CA ALA A 70 18.05 19.80 18.34
C ALA A 70 18.83 20.36 17.15
N ASP A 71 20.17 20.48 17.28
CA ASP A 71 21.08 20.91 16.22
C ASP A 71 21.25 19.85 15.10
N LYS A 72 20.76 18.62 15.30
CA LYS A 72 20.74 17.53 14.30
C LYS A 72 19.39 17.38 13.59
N ARG A 73 18.37 18.12 14.04
CA ARG A 73 17.01 18.09 13.49
C ARG A 73 16.69 19.40 12.81
N ILE A 74 16.93 19.46 11.51
CA ILE A 74 16.69 20.68 10.74
C ILE A 74 15.37 20.53 9.99
N MET A 75 14.41 21.37 10.34
CA MET A 75 13.07 21.37 9.72
C MET A 75 13.09 22.17 8.43
N GLY A 76 12.44 21.66 7.40
CA GLY A 76 12.27 22.33 6.11
C GLY A 76 12.38 21.37 4.94
N SER A 77 12.26 21.91 3.73
CA SER A 77 12.36 21.18 2.46
C SER A 77 13.79 21.25 1.92
N ALA A 78 14.48 20.11 1.91
CA ALA A 78 15.85 20.01 1.45
C ALA A 78 15.93 19.84 -0.07
N LYS A 79 16.84 20.57 -0.73
CA LYS A 79 17.13 20.45 -2.16
C LYS A 79 18.63 20.44 -2.39
N PHE A 80 19.13 19.55 -3.23
CA PHE A 80 20.50 19.59 -3.71
C PHE A 80 20.73 20.87 -4.53
N ILE A 81 21.79 21.59 -4.22
CA ILE A 81 22.32 22.69 -5.04
C ILE A 81 23.60 22.28 -5.78
N ASP A 82 24.31 21.31 -5.27
CA ASP A 82 25.39 20.54 -5.90
C ASP A 82 25.50 19.15 -5.25
N GLU A 83 26.47 18.33 -5.67
CA GLU A 83 26.64 16.95 -5.20
C GLU A 83 27.02 16.85 -3.72
N HIS A 84 27.51 17.91 -3.10
CA HIS A 84 27.97 17.95 -1.71
C HIS A 84 27.17 18.89 -0.82
N THR A 85 26.20 19.64 -1.38
CA THR A 85 25.48 20.68 -0.64
C THR A 85 23.98 20.59 -0.88
N VAL A 86 23.23 20.66 0.21
CA VAL A 86 21.75 20.79 0.20
C VAL A 86 21.36 22.14 0.80
N GLN A 87 20.38 22.78 0.19
CA GLN A 87 19.70 23.97 0.72
C GLN A 87 18.41 23.50 1.41
N ILE A 88 18.14 23.99 2.63
CA ILE A 88 16.88 23.76 3.37
C ILE A 88 16.12 25.07 3.40
N ASP A 89 15.00 25.12 2.70
CA ASP A 89 14.22 26.32 2.44
C ASP A 89 15.14 27.52 2.09
N ASP A 90 14.97 28.68 2.73
CA ASP A 90 15.80 29.87 2.55
C ASP A 90 16.77 30.14 3.73
N HIS A 91 16.83 29.22 4.72
CA HIS A 91 17.49 29.50 5.99
C HIS A 91 18.77 28.71 6.27
N THR A 92 19.00 27.54 5.65
CA THR A 92 20.15 26.69 6.02
C THR A 92 20.77 25.99 4.82
N GLN A 93 22.08 26.05 4.71
CA GLN A 93 22.87 25.20 3.79
C GLN A 93 23.67 24.18 4.59
N ILE A 94 23.70 22.95 4.08
CA ILE A 94 24.47 21.85 4.68
C ILE A 94 25.40 21.28 3.62
N THR A 95 26.68 21.31 3.90
CA THR A 95 27.70 20.57 3.15
C THR A 95 28.04 19.31 3.91
N ALA A 96 28.00 18.14 3.26
CA ALA A 96 28.24 16.86 3.90
C ALA A 96 29.15 15.96 3.07
N LYS A 97 29.76 14.96 3.74
CA LYS A 97 30.58 13.94 3.10
C LYS A 97 29.75 12.89 2.39
N SER A 98 28.54 12.67 2.86
CA SER A 98 27.59 11.70 2.29
C SER A 98 26.15 12.10 2.58
N PHE A 99 25.21 11.62 1.77
CA PHE A 99 23.78 11.87 1.90
C PHE A 99 22.99 10.58 1.80
N VAL A 100 21.87 10.52 2.51
CA VAL A 100 20.86 9.48 2.35
C VAL A 100 19.54 10.12 1.98
N ILE A 101 19.03 9.81 0.80
CA ILE A 101 17.70 10.22 0.33
C ILE A 101 16.69 9.23 0.90
N ALA A 102 15.85 9.66 1.85
CA ALA A 102 14.83 8.84 2.51
C ALA A 102 13.47 9.54 2.53
N THR A 103 13.12 10.21 1.45
CA THR A 103 11.96 11.11 1.32
C THR A 103 10.63 10.38 1.17
N GLY A 104 10.64 9.05 1.07
CA GLY A 104 9.42 8.23 1.00
C GLY A 104 8.65 8.36 -0.30
N SER A 105 7.34 8.13 -0.23
CA SER A 105 6.43 8.16 -1.38
C SER A 105 5.11 8.83 -1.02
N ARG A 106 4.34 9.21 -2.06
CA ARG A 106 2.98 9.77 -1.95
C ARG A 106 1.99 9.03 -2.85
N PRO A 107 0.70 9.04 -2.56
CA PRO A 107 -0.34 8.50 -3.44
C PRO A 107 -0.34 9.15 -4.82
N VAL A 108 -0.72 8.38 -5.83
CA VAL A 108 -0.93 8.89 -7.19
C VAL A 108 -2.35 9.40 -7.32
N ILE A 109 -2.50 10.63 -7.79
CA ILE A 109 -3.77 11.22 -8.21
C ILE A 109 -3.68 11.49 -9.71
N LEU A 110 -4.63 10.95 -10.48
CA LEU A 110 -4.65 11.17 -11.91
C LEU A 110 -5.24 12.56 -12.24
N PRO A 111 -4.68 13.31 -13.18
CA PRO A 111 -5.11 14.66 -13.50
C PRO A 111 -6.61 14.80 -13.81
N GLN A 112 -7.20 13.80 -14.50
CA GLN A 112 -8.62 13.81 -14.85
C GLN A 112 -9.58 13.77 -13.66
N TRP A 113 -9.11 13.43 -12.45
CA TRP A 113 -9.93 13.38 -11.25
C TRP A 113 -9.89 14.65 -10.41
N GLN A 114 -8.99 15.59 -10.73
CA GLN A 114 -8.82 16.83 -9.96
C GLN A 114 -10.10 17.68 -9.90
N SER A 115 -10.98 17.59 -10.91
CA SER A 115 -12.27 18.28 -10.93
C SER A 115 -13.24 17.82 -9.84
N LEU A 116 -13.00 16.69 -9.20
CA LEU A 116 -13.81 16.19 -8.09
C LEU A 116 -13.60 16.96 -6.77
N GLY A 117 -12.53 17.79 -6.68
CA GLY A 117 -12.22 18.59 -5.49
C GLY A 117 -12.16 17.74 -4.21
N ASP A 118 -12.87 18.16 -3.17
CA ASP A 118 -12.89 17.51 -1.85
C ASP A 118 -13.57 16.12 -1.85
N ARG A 119 -14.20 15.74 -2.95
CA ARG A 119 -14.76 14.38 -3.11
C ARG A 119 -13.74 13.34 -3.56
N LEU A 120 -12.61 13.78 -4.08
CA LEU A 120 -11.45 12.94 -4.37
C LEU A 120 -10.59 12.82 -3.13
N ILE A 121 -10.47 11.61 -2.60
CA ILE A 121 -9.69 11.32 -1.40
C ILE A 121 -8.61 10.28 -1.68
N ILE A 122 -7.60 10.28 -0.84
CA ILE A 122 -6.54 9.29 -0.77
C ILE A 122 -6.60 8.54 0.58
N ASN A 123 -5.77 7.52 0.76
CA ASN A 123 -5.74 6.77 2.03
C ASN A 123 -5.49 7.66 3.26
N ASP A 124 -4.72 8.75 3.12
CA ASP A 124 -4.41 9.67 4.21
C ASP A 124 -5.70 10.31 4.78
N ASP A 125 -6.63 10.68 3.89
CA ASP A 125 -7.87 11.37 4.24
C ASP A 125 -8.85 10.46 5.00
N VAL A 126 -8.91 9.17 4.63
CA VAL A 126 -9.78 8.17 5.28
C VAL A 126 -9.59 8.15 6.79
N PHE A 127 -8.34 8.27 7.25
CA PHE A 127 -8.03 8.21 8.69
C PHE A 127 -8.23 9.53 9.42
N SER A 128 -8.69 10.56 8.71
CA SER A 128 -9.02 11.87 9.28
C SER A 128 -10.52 12.11 9.41
N TRP A 129 -11.36 11.24 8.89
CA TRP A 129 -12.81 11.36 8.99
C TRP A 129 -13.29 11.40 10.45
N ASP A 130 -14.38 12.13 10.69
CA ASP A 130 -15.03 12.16 12.00
C ASP A 130 -16.05 11.02 12.16
N THR A 131 -16.64 10.57 11.06
CA THR A 131 -17.53 9.42 11.01
C THR A 131 -17.39 8.69 9.68
N LEU A 132 -17.97 7.50 9.57
CA LEU A 132 -17.98 6.73 8.33
C LEU A 132 -18.92 7.37 7.30
N PRO A 133 -18.51 7.48 6.01
CA PRO A 133 -19.39 7.92 4.94
C PRO A 133 -20.42 6.86 4.60
N LYS A 134 -21.47 7.24 3.83
CA LYS A 134 -22.48 6.29 3.36
C LYS A 134 -21.98 5.44 2.20
N SER A 135 -21.15 6.00 1.35
CA SER A 135 -20.68 5.33 0.14
C SER A 135 -19.31 5.82 -0.34
N VAL A 136 -18.50 4.90 -0.89
CA VAL A 136 -17.18 5.18 -1.45
C VAL A 136 -16.96 4.39 -2.74
N ALA A 137 -16.58 5.08 -3.81
CA ALA A 137 -16.05 4.46 -5.02
C ALA A 137 -14.53 4.28 -4.88
N VAL A 138 -14.04 3.06 -4.86
CA VAL A 138 -12.62 2.76 -4.70
C VAL A 138 -11.97 2.51 -6.06
N PHE A 139 -10.97 3.28 -6.42
CA PHE A 139 -10.21 3.10 -7.65
C PHE A 139 -8.84 2.50 -7.36
N GLY A 140 -8.62 1.29 -7.88
CA GLY A 140 -7.41 0.49 -7.71
C GLY A 140 -7.60 -0.71 -6.78
N PRO A 141 -7.83 -1.93 -7.31
CA PRO A 141 -7.96 -3.18 -6.56
C PRO A 141 -6.62 -3.74 -6.10
N GLY A 142 -5.69 -2.86 -5.72
CA GLY A 142 -4.41 -3.17 -5.12
C GLY A 142 -4.50 -3.35 -3.60
N VAL A 143 -3.35 -3.37 -2.90
CA VAL A 143 -3.26 -3.57 -1.44
C VAL A 143 -4.16 -2.58 -0.69
N ILE A 144 -3.97 -1.28 -0.94
CA ILE A 144 -4.70 -0.22 -0.22
C ILE A 144 -6.20 -0.26 -0.53
N GLY A 145 -6.56 -0.38 -1.81
CA GLY A 145 -7.96 -0.37 -2.23
C GLY A 145 -8.74 -1.57 -1.73
N LEU A 146 -8.13 -2.76 -1.70
CA LEU A 146 -8.79 -3.96 -1.16
C LEU A 146 -8.93 -3.89 0.37
N GLU A 147 -7.86 -3.51 1.09
CA GLU A 147 -7.89 -3.42 2.55
C GLU A 147 -8.95 -2.41 3.03
N LEU A 148 -8.90 -1.19 2.50
CA LEU A 148 -9.84 -0.14 2.89
C LEU A 148 -11.25 -0.41 2.35
N GLY A 149 -11.36 -0.87 1.10
CA GLY A 149 -12.65 -1.20 0.48
C GLY A 149 -13.39 -2.28 1.25
N GLN A 150 -12.72 -3.39 1.60
CA GLN A 150 -13.34 -4.46 2.39
C GLN A 150 -13.67 -4.00 3.82
N ALA A 151 -12.77 -3.27 4.48
CA ALA A 151 -13.01 -2.76 5.82
C ALA A 151 -14.24 -1.82 5.86
N LEU A 152 -14.31 -0.86 4.95
CA LEU A 152 -15.45 0.05 4.83
C LEU A 152 -16.75 -0.70 4.53
N HIS A 153 -16.72 -1.64 3.57
CA HIS A 153 -17.88 -2.47 3.25
C HIS A 153 -18.39 -3.25 4.48
N ARG A 154 -17.49 -3.90 5.21
CA ARG A 154 -17.81 -4.64 6.43
C ARG A 154 -18.35 -3.76 7.56
N LEU A 155 -17.98 -2.49 7.58
CA LEU A 155 -18.54 -1.49 8.51
C LEU A 155 -19.89 -0.91 8.06
N GLY A 156 -20.41 -1.33 6.89
CA GLY A 156 -21.73 -0.93 6.39
C GLY A 156 -21.70 0.22 5.39
N VAL A 157 -20.53 0.67 4.97
CA VAL A 157 -20.38 1.64 3.88
C VAL A 157 -20.68 0.95 2.54
N LYS A 158 -21.44 1.58 1.67
CA LYS A 158 -21.66 1.07 0.31
C LYS A 158 -20.39 1.28 -0.53
N VAL A 159 -19.77 0.19 -0.96
CA VAL A 159 -18.49 0.23 -1.70
C VAL A 159 -18.61 -0.51 -3.03
N GLU A 160 -18.07 0.11 -4.10
CA GLU A 160 -17.74 -0.58 -5.35
C GLU A 160 -16.28 -0.31 -5.69
N ILE A 161 -15.56 -1.34 -6.17
CA ILE A 161 -14.12 -1.27 -6.46
C ILE A 161 -13.89 -1.36 -7.96
N PHE A 162 -13.21 -0.36 -8.51
CA PHE A 162 -12.92 -0.22 -9.93
C PHE A 162 -11.44 -0.43 -10.23
N GLY A 163 -11.14 -1.16 -11.29
CA GLY A 163 -9.77 -1.47 -11.71
C GLY A 163 -9.64 -1.60 -13.22
N LEU A 164 -8.42 -1.83 -13.67
CA LEU A 164 -8.06 -2.07 -15.07
C LEU A 164 -7.24 -3.34 -15.20
N GLY A 165 -7.40 -4.04 -16.32
CA GLY A 165 -6.60 -5.21 -16.69
C GLY A 165 -6.88 -6.45 -15.85
N GLY A 166 -8.00 -6.52 -15.12
CA GLY A 166 -8.40 -7.70 -14.36
C GLY A 166 -7.49 -8.07 -13.19
N ILE A 167 -6.64 -7.16 -12.72
CA ILE A 167 -5.67 -7.41 -11.65
C ILE A 167 -6.36 -7.25 -10.29
N ILE A 168 -6.05 -8.13 -9.33
CA ILE A 168 -6.52 -8.04 -7.95
C ILE A 168 -5.37 -8.30 -6.97
N GLY A 169 -5.21 -7.48 -5.93
CA GLY A 169 -4.24 -7.65 -4.85
C GLY A 169 -2.77 -7.72 -5.28
N GLY A 170 -2.45 -7.38 -6.54
CA GLY A 170 -1.12 -7.54 -7.12
C GLY A 170 -0.72 -9.00 -7.35
N ILE A 171 -1.69 -9.91 -7.42
CA ILE A 171 -1.50 -11.33 -7.76
C ILE A 171 -1.18 -11.44 -9.25
N SER A 172 -0.09 -12.14 -9.60
CA SER A 172 0.32 -12.36 -10.99
C SER A 172 0.09 -13.79 -11.46
N ASP A 173 -0.14 -14.74 -10.56
CA ASP A 173 -0.51 -16.12 -10.94
C ASP A 173 -1.99 -16.18 -11.34
N PRO A 174 -2.31 -16.69 -12.55
CA PRO A 174 -3.69 -16.68 -13.05
C PRO A 174 -4.64 -17.53 -12.19
N VAL A 175 -4.20 -18.70 -11.72
CA VAL A 175 -5.05 -19.60 -10.92
C VAL A 175 -5.37 -18.98 -9.55
N VAL A 176 -4.37 -18.41 -8.89
CA VAL A 176 -4.57 -17.73 -7.60
C VAL A 176 -5.39 -16.45 -7.79
N SER A 177 -5.19 -15.72 -8.91
CA SER A 177 -5.95 -14.53 -9.25
C SER A 177 -7.43 -14.83 -9.48
N ASP A 178 -7.74 -15.89 -10.21
CA ASP A 178 -9.13 -16.28 -10.50
C ASP A 178 -9.86 -16.74 -9.23
N GLU A 179 -9.20 -17.50 -8.36
CA GLU A 179 -9.75 -17.84 -7.04
C GLU A 179 -9.97 -16.58 -6.17
N ALA A 180 -9.03 -15.65 -6.17
CA ALA A 180 -9.18 -14.40 -5.42
C ALA A 180 -10.37 -13.57 -5.93
N LYS A 181 -10.53 -13.44 -7.25
CA LYS A 181 -11.70 -12.75 -7.86
C LYS A 181 -13.02 -13.40 -7.45
N ALA A 182 -13.08 -14.73 -7.49
CA ALA A 182 -14.27 -15.47 -7.08
C ALA A 182 -14.59 -15.25 -5.60
N VAL A 183 -13.59 -15.39 -4.73
CA VAL A 183 -13.79 -15.28 -3.27
C VAL A 183 -14.14 -13.85 -2.84
N PHE A 184 -13.44 -12.83 -3.35
CA PHE A 184 -13.77 -11.44 -3.02
C PHE A 184 -15.07 -10.98 -3.68
N GLY A 185 -15.42 -11.51 -4.84
CA GLY A 185 -16.67 -11.23 -5.54
C GLY A 185 -17.93 -11.73 -4.82
N GLU A 186 -17.80 -12.68 -3.88
CA GLU A 186 -18.91 -13.10 -3.02
C GLU A 186 -19.36 -12.00 -2.05
N GLU A 187 -18.45 -11.10 -1.66
CA GLU A 187 -18.69 -10.04 -0.68
C GLU A 187 -18.69 -8.65 -1.30
N LEU A 188 -17.79 -8.39 -2.25
CA LEU A 188 -17.52 -7.07 -2.80
C LEU A 188 -18.03 -6.96 -4.24
N LYS A 189 -18.51 -5.78 -4.62
CA LYS A 189 -18.76 -5.46 -6.03
C LYS A 189 -17.45 -5.02 -6.68
N LEU A 190 -16.94 -5.86 -7.58
CA LEU A 190 -15.64 -5.70 -8.24
C LEU A 190 -15.83 -5.46 -9.73
N HIS A 191 -15.33 -4.34 -10.21
CA HIS A 191 -15.27 -3.96 -11.63
C HIS A 191 -13.78 -3.89 -12.04
N LEU A 192 -13.15 -5.07 -12.22
CA LEU A 192 -11.68 -5.18 -12.31
C LEU A 192 -11.09 -4.80 -13.66
N ASP A 193 -11.91 -4.68 -14.69
CA ASP A 193 -11.51 -4.23 -16.02
C ASP A 193 -12.55 -3.27 -16.64
N ALA A 194 -13.03 -2.35 -15.83
CA ALA A 194 -14.06 -1.41 -16.22
C ALA A 194 -13.48 -0.16 -16.89
N LYS A 195 -14.08 0.22 -18.04
CA LYS A 195 -13.96 1.58 -18.55
C LYS A 195 -14.84 2.48 -17.70
N THR A 196 -14.27 3.54 -17.15
CA THR A 196 -14.97 4.44 -16.24
C THR A 196 -14.91 5.89 -16.70
N GLU A 197 -16.02 6.61 -16.52
CA GLU A 197 -16.11 8.05 -16.58
C GLU A 197 -16.59 8.54 -15.20
N VAL A 198 -15.87 9.52 -14.62
CA VAL A 198 -16.15 10.01 -13.27
C VAL A 198 -16.39 11.51 -13.32
N LYS A 199 -17.49 11.95 -12.71
CA LYS A 199 -17.86 13.37 -12.59
C LYS A 199 -18.59 13.61 -11.27
N LEU A 200 -18.87 14.86 -10.94
CA LEU A 200 -19.83 15.20 -9.89
C LEU A 200 -21.24 15.28 -10.49
N ASP A 201 -22.21 14.78 -9.73
CA ASP A 201 -23.63 14.98 -10.03
C ASP A 201 -24.11 16.38 -9.59
N ALA A 202 -25.39 16.68 -9.75
CA ALA A 202 -25.97 17.97 -9.40
C ALA A 202 -25.96 18.26 -7.89
N ASP A 203 -25.90 17.22 -7.06
CA ASP A 203 -25.87 17.29 -5.60
C ASP A 203 -24.44 17.29 -5.04
N GLY A 204 -23.42 17.26 -5.92
CA GLY A 204 -22.01 17.24 -5.58
C GLY A 204 -21.52 15.88 -5.09
N HIS A 205 -22.19 14.78 -5.41
CA HIS A 205 -21.68 13.42 -5.21
C HIS A 205 -20.87 12.95 -6.41
N VAL A 206 -20.01 11.97 -6.18
CA VAL A 206 -19.23 11.33 -7.23
C VAL A 206 -20.12 10.35 -8.00
N GLU A 207 -20.32 10.59 -9.29
CA GLU A 207 -21.02 9.69 -10.19
C GLU A 207 -20.01 8.97 -11.07
N VAL A 208 -19.95 7.64 -10.94
CA VAL A 208 -19.08 6.74 -11.71
C VAL A 208 -19.93 5.99 -12.72
N HIS A 209 -19.80 6.35 -14.00
CA HIS A 209 -20.32 5.54 -15.10
C HIS A 209 -19.28 4.49 -15.44
N TRP A 210 -19.71 3.24 -15.55
CA TRP A 210 -18.80 2.13 -15.87
C TRP A 210 -19.37 1.22 -16.95
N GLU A 211 -18.45 0.62 -17.73
CA GLU A 211 -18.74 -0.41 -18.72
C GLU A 211 -17.69 -1.52 -18.60
N GLN A 212 -18.15 -2.76 -18.42
CA GLN A 212 -17.32 -3.96 -18.38
C GLN A 212 -18.08 -5.13 -18.99
N ASP A 213 -17.43 -5.91 -19.89
CA ASP A 213 -17.98 -7.11 -20.51
C ASP A 213 -19.35 -6.91 -21.20
N GLY A 214 -19.60 -5.68 -21.71
CA GLY A 214 -20.86 -5.29 -22.35
C GLY A 214 -21.96 -4.85 -21.37
N GLU A 215 -21.77 -5.00 -20.08
CA GLU A 215 -22.62 -4.44 -19.06
C GLU A 215 -22.24 -2.99 -18.75
N LYS A 216 -23.25 -2.17 -18.45
CA LYS A 216 -23.10 -0.76 -18.07
C LYS A 216 -23.86 -0.46 -16.80
N GLY A 217 -23.30 0.44 -16.02
CA GLY A 217 -23.97 0.89 -14.80
C GLY A 217 -23.47 2.25 -14.33
N VAL A 218 -24.13 2.72 -13.29
CA VAL A 218 -23.78 3.96 -12.60
C VAL A 218 -23.72 3.68 -11.12
N PHE A 219 -22.63 4.13 -10.47
CA PHE A 219 -22.49 4.12 -9.03
C PHE A 219 -22.32 5.55 -8.51
N VAL A 220 -23.19 5.94 -7.57
CA VAL A 220 -23.11 7.25 -6.92
C VAL A 220 -22.56 7.09 -5.52
N ALA A 221 -21.51 7.86 -5.20
CA ALA A 221 -20.79 7.80 -3.93
C ALA A 221 -20.53 9.19 -3.34
N GLU A 222 -20.41 9.26 -2.01
CA GLU A 222 -20.00 10.49 -1.33
C GLU A 222 -18.55 10.84 -1.65
N TYR A 223 -17.69 9.83 -1.76
CA TYR A 223 -16.26 10.00 -2.05
C TYR A 223 -15.75 9.01 -3.09
N MET A 224 -14.69 9.44 -3.78
CA MET A 224 -13.85 8.58 -4.61
C MET A 224 -12.48 8.40 -3.95
N LEU A 225 -12.15 7.18 -3.55
CA LEU A 225 -10.83 6.84 -3.02
C LEU A 225 -9.86 6.48 -4.17
N ALA A 226 -8.84 7.30 -4.37
CA ALA A 226 -7.75 7.01 -5.31
C ALA A 226 -6.69 6.11 -4.65
N ALA A 227 -6.70 4.82 -5.02
CA ALA A 227 -5.77 3.80 -4.55
C ALA A 227 -4.95 3.18 -5.71
N VAL A 228 -4.66 3.98 -6.76
CA VAL A 228 -4.03 3.56 -8.02
C VAL A 228 -2.50 3.54 -7.99
N GLY A 229 -1.92 3.50 -6.83
CA GLY A 229 -0.49 3.36 -6.61
C GLY A 229 0.15 4.53 -5.87
N ARG A 230 1.47 4.45 -5.74
CA ARG A 230 2.30 5.46 -5.06
C ARG A 230 3.48 5.84 -5.95
N ARG A 231 4.00 7.05 -5.79
CA ARG A 231 5.21 7.53 -6.49
C ARG A 231 6.25 8.03 -5.48
N PRO A 232 7.54 7.78 -5.70
CA PRO A 232 8.63 8.30 -4.88
C PRO A 232 8.63 9.83 -4.80
N ASN A 233 9.01 10.37 -3.65
CA ASN A 233 9.14 11.80 -3.42
C ASN A 233 10.55 12.29 -3.77
N VAL A 234 10.91 12.21 -5.04
CA VAL A 234 12.24 12.60 -5.55
C VAL A 234 12.20 13.74 -6.57
N ASP A 235 11.04 14.22 -6.93
CA ASP A 235 10.82 15.20 -8.01
C ASP A 235 11.05 16.66 -7.59
N ASN A 236 11.18 16.95 -6.29
CA ASN A 236 11.33 18.32 -5.77
C ASN A 236 12.55 18.48 -4.84
N ILE A 237 13.54 17.60 -4.95
CA ILE A 237 14.73 17.59 -4.08
C ILE A 237 16.01 18.06 -4.79
N GLY A 238 15.89 18.71 -5.95
CA GLY A 238 17.04 19.32 -6.66
C GLY A 238 17.91 18.31 -7.41
N LEU A 239 17.36 17.15 -7.84
CA LEU A 239 18.13 16.15 -8.61
C LEU A 239 18.56 16.62 -9.99
N GLU A 240 18.01 17.72 -10.47
CA GLU A 240 18.42 18.41 -11.70
C GLU A 240 19.75 19.15 -11.56
N ASN A 241 20.19 19.44 -10.33
CA ASN A 241 21.42 20.17 -10.03
C ASN A 241 22.63 19.24 -9.84
N ILE A 242 22.43 17.91 -9.90
CA ILE A 242 23.47 16.91 -9.71
C ILE A 242 23.44 15.87 -10.85
N ASN A 243 24.58 15.31 -11.20
CA ASN A 243 24.68 14.36 -12.32
C ASN A 243 24.38 12.91 -11.87
N ILE A 244 23.20 12.70 -11.29
CA ILE A 244 22.75 11.38 -10.80
C ILE A 244 21.98 10.63 -11.89
N GLU A 245 22.32 9.35 -12.09
CA GLU A 245 21.60 8.47 -13.00
C GLU A 245 20.19 8.18 -12.46
N LYS A 246 19.19 8.25 -13.34
CA LYS A 246 17.78 8.05 -13.00
C LYS A 246 17.13 7.03 -13.92
N ASP A 247 16.19 6.26 -13.40
CA ASP A 247 15.32 5.38 -14.17
C ASP A 247 14.31 6.17 -15.03
N ALA A 248 13.51 5.46 -15.83
CA ALA A 248 12.48 6.06 -16.69
C ALA A 248 11.38 6.83 -15.92
N ARG A 249 11.30 6.66 -14.58
CA ARG A 249 10.37 7.37 -13.70
C ARG A 249 11.01 8.57 -13.00
N GLY A 250 12.30 8.83 -13.27
CA GLY A 250 13.07 9.90 -12.65
C GLY A 250 13.61 9.58 -11.27
N VAL A 251 13.61 8.31 -10.86
CA VAL A 251 14.11 7.85 -9.56
C VAL A 251 15.60 7.52 -9.68
N PRO A 252 16.46 7.95 -8.74
CA PRO A 252 17.87 7.57 -8.74
C PRO A 252 18.06 6.05 -8.75
N VAL A 253 18.85 5.57 -9.71
CA VAL A 253 19.25 4.15 -9.78
C VAL A 253 20.21 3.87 -8.64
N ALA A 254 19.97 2.79 -7.88
CA ALA A 254 20.82 2.41 -6.76
C ALA A 254 21.08 0.90 -6.74
N ASP A 255 22.27 0.55 -6.33
CA ASP A 255 22.64 -0.85 -6.07
C ASP A 255 21.78 -1.43 -4.93
N PRO A 256 21.11 -2.56 -5.13
CA PRO A 256 20.17 -3.11 -4.15
C PRO A 256 20.83 -3.68 -2.88
N LEU A 257 22.13 -3.91 -2.87
CA LEU A 257 22.85 -4.44 -1.70
C LEU A 257 23.53 -3.34 -0.88
N THR A 258 23.92 -2.23 -1.51
CA THR A 258 24.62 -1.12 -0.85
C THR A 258 23.76 0.13 -0.68
N MET A 259 22.65 0.23 -1.41
CA MET A 259 21.80 1.42 -1.52
C MET A 259 22.54 2.64 -2.10
N GLN A 260 23.72 2.44 -2.69
CA GLN A 260 24.55 3.47 -3.32
C GLN A 260 23.99 3.85 -4.68
N THR A 261 23.91 5.14 -4.98
CA THR A 261 23.53 5.64 -6.31
C THR A 261 24.74 5.74 -7.25
N SER A 262 24.55 6.24 -8.47
CA SER A 262 25.65 6.53 -9.40
C SER A 262 26.63 7.58 -8.88
N ILE A 263 26.23 8.42 -7.90
CA ILE A 263 27.11 9.34 -7.19
C ILE A 263 27.59 8.63 -5.91
N PRO A 264 28.88 8.29 -5.77
CA PRO A 264 29.34 7.32 -4.77
C PRO A 264 29.07 7.66 -3.30
N HIS A 265 28.85 8.92 -2.96
CA HIS A 265 28.57 9.38 -1.60
C HIS A 265 27.08 9.69 -1.36
N ILE A 266 26.20 9.43 -2.35
CA ILE A 266 24.77 9.60 -2.24
C ILE A 266 24.10 8.23 -2.25
N PHE A 267 23.26 7.97 -1.24
CA PHE A 267 22.50 6.74 -1.04
C PHE A 267 21.01 7.05 -1.09
N ILE A 268 20.18 6.04 -1.39
CA ILE A 268 18.72 6.19 -1.37
C ILE A 268 18.09 4.98 -0.70
N ALA A 269 17.04 5.18 0.10
CA ALA A 269 16.41 4.11 0.87
C ALA A 269 14.90 4.25 0.99
N GLY A 270 14.25 3.12 1.24
CA GLY A 270 12.81 3.01 1.44
C GLY A 270 12.03 3.29 0.17
N ASP A 271 10.79 3.76 0.30
CA ASP A 271 9.89 4.02 -0.83
C ASP A 271 10.47 5.00 -1.85
N ALA A 272 11.41 5.86 -1.44
CA ALA A 272 12.11 6.78 -2.32
C ALA A 272 12.94 6.05 -3.40
N SER A 273 13.44 4.84 -3.11
CA SER A 273 14.22 4.02 -4.05
C SER A 273 13.37 3.33 -5.13
N ASN A 274 12.06 3.26 -4.94
CA ASN A 274 11.11 2.53 -5.80
C ASN A 274 11.43 1.03 -6.01
N GLN A 275 12.32 0.45 -5.21
CA GLN A 275 12.68 -0.97 -5.34
C GLN A 275 11.56 -1.86 -4.80
N LEU A 276 11.13 -1.63 -3.55
CA LEU A 276 10.05 -2.39 -2.92
C LEU A 276 9.42 -1.57 -1.78
N PRO A 277 8.25 -0.95 -1.99
CA PRO A 277 7.63 -0.03 -1.04
C PRO A 277 6.92 -0.79 0.10
N LEU A 278 7.68 -1.41 0.99
CA LEU A 278 7.21 -2.13 2.18
C LEU A 278 7.97 -1.64 3.42
N LEU A 279 7.29 -1.64 4.58
CA LEU A 279 7.84 -1.10 5.83
C LEU A 279 9.16 -1.74 6.24
N HIS A 280 9.22 -3.08 6.25
CA HIS A 280 10.42 -3.82 6.64
C HIS A 280 11.56 -3.66 5.63
N GLU A 281 11.26 -3.53 4.35
CA GLU A 281 12.21 -3.21 3.30
C GLU A 281 12.80 -1.80 3.49
N ALA A 282 11.94 -0.82 3.80
CA ALA A 282 12.39 0.54 4.09
C ALA A 282 13.32 0.59 5.31
N ALA A 283 13.06 -0.24 6.35
CA ALA A 283 13.92 -0.35 7.52
C ALA A 283 15.27 -1.00 7.18
N ASP A 284 15.28 -2.11 6.43
CA ASP A 284 16.50 -2.80 6.02
C ASP A 284 17.35 -1.91 5.08
N GLN A 285 16.73 -1.28 4.08
CA GLN A 285 17.39 -0.34 3.17
C GLN A 285 17.93 0.88 3.92
N GLY A 286 17.14 1.44 4.85
CA GLY A 286 17.56 2.58 5.67
C GLY A 286 18.79 2.27 6.50
N LYS A 287 18.84 1.07 7.11
CA LYS A 287 20.01 0.60 7.85
C LYS A 287 21.25 0.46 6.94
N ILE A 288 21.09 -0.20 5.78
CA ILE A 288 22.19 -0.39 4.82
C ILE A 288 22.71 0.96 4.33
N ALA A 289 21.82 1.86 3.91
CA ALA A 289 22.19 3.19 3.43
C ALA A 289 22.87 4.03 4.52
N GLY A 290 22.32 4.02 5.74
CA GLY A 290 22.88 4.75 6.87
C GLY A 290 24.27 4.25 7.29
N ASP A 291 24.43 2.92 7.40
CA ASP A 291 25.73 2.30 7.71
C ASP A 291 26.77 2.65 6.63
N ASN A 292 26.42 2.59 5.35
CA ASN A 292 27.32 2.90 4.25
C ASN A 292 27.61 4.41 4.17
N ALA A 293 26.64 5.28 4.37
CA ALA A 293 26.89 6.72 4.42
C ALA A 293 27.84 7.10 5.58
N GLY A 294 27.66 6.47 6.75
CA GLY A 294 28.50 6.74 7.93
C GLY A 294 29.96 6.30 7.79
N ARG A 295 30.23 5.23 7.03
CA ARG A 295 31.57 4.69 6.81
C ARG A 295 32.18 4.97 5.43
N TYR A 296 31.51 5.78 4.61
CA TYR A 296 32.02 6.14 3.29
C TYR A 296 33.44 6.68 3.37
N PRO A 297 34.38 6.24 2.49
CA PRO A 297 34.20 5.45 1.26
C PRO A 297 34.22 3.92 1.44
N ASN A 298 34.36 3.39 2.65
CA ASN A 298 34.43 1.94 2.92
C ASN A 298 33.03 1.32 2.99
N ILE A 299 32.37 1.16 1.86
CA ILE A 299 31.03 0.59 1.76
C ILE A 299 31.03 -0.93 1.73
N GLY A 300 29.91 -1.55 2.07
CA GLY A 300 29.72 -2.99 1.99
C GLY A 300 28.28 -3.37 1.72
N GLY A 301 28.06 -4.52 1.10
CA GLY A 301 26.73 -5.06 0.88
C GLY A 301 26.04 -5.40 2.20
N GLY A 302 24.76 -5.05 2.31
CA GLY A 302 23.91 -5.43 3.42
C GLY A 302 23.15 -6.73 3.15
N LEU A 303 22.72 -7.39 4.24
CA LEU A 303 21.85 -8.56 4.11
C LEU A 303 20.44 -8.13 3.72
N ARG A 304 19.97 -8.64 2.58
CA ARG A 304 18.58 -8.50 2.15
C ARG A 304 17.81 -9.79 2.46
N ARG A 305 16.67 -9.64 3.08
CA ARG A 305 15.77 -10.77 3.34
C ARG A 305 14.99 -11.13 2.08
N SER A 306 14.43 -12.36 2.04
CA SER A 306 13.44 -12.69 1.02
C SER A 306 12.25 -11.75 1.13
N THR A 307 11.77 -11.28 -0.01
CA THR A 307 10.59 -10.41 -0.08
C THR A 307 9.38 -11.09 0.54
N ILE A 308 8.72 -10.43 1.46
CA ILE A 308 7.46 -10.88 2.06
C ILE A 308 6.45 -9.74 1.92
N GLY A 309 5.25 -10.05 1.46
CA GLY A 309 4.17 -9.08 1.42
C GLY A 309 2.84 -9.72 1.79
N VAL A 310 1.98 -8.91 2.43
CA VAL A 310 0.64 -9.31 2.86
C VAL A 310 -0.33 -8.19 2.53
N VAL A 311 -1.50 -8.56 1.96
CA VAL A 311 -2.70 -7.72 1.94
C VAL A 311 -3.59 -8.22 3.05
N PHE A 312 -3.90 -7.36 4.01
CA PHE A 312 -4.66 -7.72 5.21
C PHE A 312 -6.17 -7.69 4.97
N THR A 313 -6.59 -8.39 3.93
CA THR A 313 -7.99 -8.70 3.65
C THR A 313 -8.39 -10.01 4.32
N SER A 314 -9.64 -10.40 4.20
CA SER A 314 -10.12 -11.72 4.63
C SER A 314 -10.84 -12.39 3.45
N PRO A 315 -10.24 -13.47 2.86
CA PRO A 315 -8.94 -14.06 3.19
C PRO A 315 -7.76 -13.12 2.90
N GLN A 316 -6.65 -13.34 3.60
CA GLN A 316 -5.42 -12.58 3.36
C GLN A 316 -4.74 -13.02 2.06
N ILE A 317 -4.10 -12.07 1.35
CA ILE A 317 -3.24 -12.37 0.21
C ILE A 317 -1.79 -12.24 0.67
N GLY A 318 -1.04 -13.32 0.64
CA GLY A 318 0.38 -13.35 1.04
C GLY A 318 1.29 -13.80 -0.10
N PHE A 319 2.50 -13.28 -0.13
CA PHE A 319 3.55 -13.76 -1.02
C PHE A 319 4.93 -13.71 -0.35
N VAL A 320 5.81 -14.63 -0.77
CA VAL A 320 7.20 -14.72 -0.32
C VAL A 320 8.08 -14.99 -1.54
N GLY A 321 9.18 -14.28 -1.66
CA GLY A 321 10.12 -14.40 -2.76
C GLY A 321 9.60 -13.85 -4.09
N LEU A 322 9.91 -14.54 -5.19
CA LEU A 322 9.50 -14.14 -6.53
C LEU A 322 8.02 -14.40 -6.80
N LYS A 323 7.36 -13.43 -7.41
CA LYS A 323 5.99 -13.61 -7.92
C LYS A 323 6.01 -14.45 -9.20
N TYR A 324 4.90 -15.11 -9.53
CA TYR A 324 4.78 -15.93 -10.74
C TYR A 324 5.24 -15.24 -12.02
N ALA A 325 4.87 -13.98 -12.23
CA ALA A 325 5.31 -13.23 -13.42
C ALA A 325 6.85 -13.06 -13.48
N GLN A 326 7.52 -12.96 -12.34
CA GLN A 326 8.98 -12.87 -12.26
C GLN A 326 9.61 -14.25 -12.52
N VAL A 327 9.03 -15.31 -11.96
CA VAL A 327 9.46 -16.70 -12.24
C VAL A 327 9.33 -17.00 -13.72
N ALA A 328 8.15 -16.72 -14.32
CA ALA A 328 7.89 -16.96 -15.74
C ALA A 328 8.76 -16.09 -16.69
N ALA A 329 9.29 -14.97 -16.22
CA ALA A 329 10.21 -14.14 -16.99
C ALA A 329 11.68 -14.61 -16.90
N GLN A 330 12.05 -15.32 -15.83
CA GLN A 330 13.42 -15.76 -15.56
C GLN A 330 13.67 -17.22 -15.96
N TYR A 331 12.65 -18.08 -15.95
CA TYR A 331 12.75 -19.51 -16.16
C TYR A 331 11.83 -20.00 -17.28
N GLN A 332 12.27 -20.97 -18.06
CA GLN A 332 11.40 -21.66 -19.00
C GLN A 332 10.41 -22.58 -18.24
N PRO A 333 9.26 -22.93 -18.83
CA PRO A 333 8.24 -23.76 -18.17
C PRO A 333 8.72 -25.14 -17.69
N ASP A 334 9.77 -25.68 -18.28
CA ASP A 334 10.37 -26.96 -17.92
C ASP A 334 11.49 -26.85 -16.88
N GLU A 335 11.92 -25.64 -16.50
CA GLU A 335 12.96 -25.38 -15.50
C GLU A 335 12.43 -25.24 -14.08
N PHE A 336 11.12 -25.08 -13.89
CA PHE A 336 10.52 -25.00 -12.57
C PHE A 336 9.31 -25.93 -12.43
N VAL A 337 8.94 -26.23 -11.20
CA VAL A 337 7.76 -27.01 -10.84
C VAL A 337 6.81 -26.15 -10.00
N ILE A 338 5.52 -26.46 -10.09
CA ILE A 338 4.47 -25.80 -9.33
C ILE A 338 3.85 -26.80 -8.36
N GLY A 339 3.94 -26.51 -7.07
CA GLY A 339 3.14 -27.16 -6.04
C GLY A 339 1.90 -26.32 -5.77
N GLU A 340 0.74 -26.93 -5.56
CA GLU A 340 -0.49 -26.18 -5.30
C GLU A 340 -1.37 -26.84 -4.25
N VAL A 341 -2.09 -26.02 -3.50
CA VAL A 341 -3.08 -26.43 -2.49
C VAL A 341 -4.29 -25.51 -2.53
N SER A 342 -5.48 -26.12 -2.69
CA SER A 342 -6.74 -25.41 -2.44
C SER A 342 -7.11 -25.52 -0.95
N PHE A 343 -7.48 -24.40 -0.33
CA PHE A 343 -7.95 -24.39 1.05
C PHE A 343 -9.35 -24.95 1.24
N LYS A 344 -10.09 -25.22 0.17
CA LYS A 344 -11.48 -25.73 0.19
C LYS A 344 -11.65 -26.98 1.09
N ASN A 345 -10.67 -27.86 1.13
CA ASN A 345 -10.69 -29.10 1.92
C ASN A 345 -9.60 -29.14 2.99
N GLN A 346 -8.91 -28.03 3.25
CA GLN A 346 -7.91 -27.94 4.31
C GLN A 346 -8.58 -28.01 5.68
N GLY A 347 -8.12 -28.94 6.54
CA GLY A 347 -8.80 -29.31 7.78
C GLY A 347 -9.06 -28.14 8.73
N ARG A 348 -8.01 -27.37 9.09
CA ARG A 348 -8.15 -26.22 9.99
C ARG A 348 -9.06 -25.14 9.39
N SER A 349 -8.91 -24.83 8.11
CA SER A 349 -9.74 -23.83 7.44
C SER A 349 -11.23 -24.21 7.47
N ARG A 350 -11.53 -25.51 7.31
CA ARG A 350 -12.90 -26.03 7.45
C ARG A 350 -13.42 -25.92 8.88
N VAL A 351 -12.60 -26.23 9.89
CA VAL A 351 -12.97 -26.07 11.30
C VAL A 351 -13.36 -24.62 11.62
N MET A 352 -12.63 -23.68 11.01
CA MET A 352 -12.83 -22.24 11.22
C MET A 352 -13.86 -21.62 10.25
N LEU A 353 -14.42 -22.41 9.30
CA LEU A 353 -15.30 -21.95 8.23
C LEU A 353 -14.70 -20.82 7.36
N VAL A 354 -13.37 -20.85 7.20
CA VAL A 354 -12.60 -19.93 6.35
C VAL A 354 -11.89 -20.67 5.20
N ASN A 355 -12.48 -21.78 4.75
CA ASN A 355 -11.89 -22.70 3.77
C ASN A 355 -12.05 -22.18 2.32
N LYS A 356 -11.55 -20.96 2.08
CA LYS A 356 -11.52 -20.29 0.79
C LYS A 356 -10.07 -19.92 0.47
N GLY A 357 -9.72 -19.94 -0.82
CA GLY A 357 -8.42 -19.53 -1.32
C GLY A 357 -7.57 -20.67 -1.89
N HIS A 358 -6.46 -20.28 -2.48
CA HIS A 358 -5.51 -21.14 -3.18
C HIS A 358 -4.08 -20.70 -2.89
N MET A 359 -3.17 -21.67 -2.78
CA MET A 359 -1.74 -21.43 -2.63
C MET A 359 -0.97 -22.12 -3.76
N ARG A 360 -0.01 -21.41 -4.33
CA ARG A 360 0.99 -21.95 -5.26
C ARG A 360 2.40 -21.67 -4.78
N LEU A 361 3.27 -22.65 -4.96
CA LEU A 361 4.70 -22.61 -4.69
C LEU A 361 5.45 -22.92 -5.97
N TYR A 362 6.50 -22.18 -6.24
CA TYR A 362 7.38 -22.38 -7.40
C TYR A 362 8.75 -22.77 -6.90
N ALA A 363 9.28 -23.88 -7.45
CA ALA A 363 10.60 -24.34 -7.12
C ALA A 363 11.41 -24.58 -8.40
N GLU A 364 12.67 -24.20 -8.41
CA GLU A 364 13.60 -24.50 -9.48
C GLU A 364 13.80 -26.04 -9.54
N LYS A 365 13.64 -26.61 -10.73
CA LYS A 365 13.64 -28.07 -10.88
C LYS A 365 15.00 -28.71 -10.60
N ALA A 366 16.07 -27.97 -10.81
CA ALA A 366 17.42 -28.45 -10.63
C ALA A 366 17.87 -28.48 -9.17
N THR A 367 17.39 -27.53 -8.35
CA THR A 367 17.87 -27.33 -6.97
C THR A 367 16.81 -27.55 -5.91
N GLY A 368 15.51 -27.53 -6.26
CA GLY A 368 14.36 -27.69 -5.37
C GLY A 368 13.84 -26.36 -4.86
#